data_2eb2eacc3979b5e6d78ddbad4fe99945
#
_entry.id   2eb2eacc3979b5e6d78ddbad4fe99945
#
_cell.length_a   1.000
_cell.length_b   1.000
_cell.length_c   1.000
_cell.angle_alpha   90.00
_cell.angle_beta   90.00
_cell.angle_gamma   90.00
#
_symmetry.space_group_name_H-M   'P 1'
#
loop_
_entity.id
_entity.type
_entity.pdbx_description
1 polymer ?
#
loop_
_entity_poly.entity_id
_entity_poly.type
_entity_poly.pdbx_seq_one_letter_code
_entity_poly.pdbx_strand_id
1 'polypeptide(L)'
;GAMMSIINYTHPDVFIESNDTVIFSSKIIPGNEKKLFKLHNQLVKNNINVISEDNAFVHVSGHPNRDDLKDMYSWVKPKSVIPVHGEHRHMVEHINFAKEMQVPYPVGVENGDIVRLYPGDKPEIVDKAPVGRMYVDGIISVGEESPSIKDRKNLSFNGFLEITIIVDNKGSIVKKPIISYKGIPINNESNNFVFDLEDKIQSICKTFSLKNSNQETNLIETLKTNCRKTVKEKTGKRPY
;
A
#
# COMPACT_ATOMS: atom_id res chain seq x y z
N GLY A 1 4.88 -19.03 -1.38
CA GLY A 1 3.97 -19.99 -2.02
C GLY A 1 4.67 -21.31 -2.31
N ALA A 2 3.93 -22.31 -2.86
CA ALA A 2 4.38 -23.69 -3.03
C ALA A 2 5.76 -23.83 -3.71
N MET A 3 6.01 -23.08 -4.82
CA MET A 3 7.33 -23.12 -5.49
C MET A 3 8.51 -22.75 -4.58
N MET A 4 8.33 -21.81 -3.66
CA MET A 4 9.39 -21.49 -2.70
C MET A 4 9.64 -22.64 -1.71
N SER A 5 8.59 -23.35 -1.29
CA SER A 5 8.74 -24.53 -0.44
C SER A 5 9.43 -25.68 -1.19
N ILE A 6 9.11 -25.89 -2.46
CA ILE A 6 9.75 -26.90 -3.31
C ILE A 6 11.25 -26.63 -3.44
N ILE A 7 11.62 -25.39 -3.81
CA ILE A 7 13.03 -25.00 -3.99
C ILE A 7 13.83 -25.05 -2.69
N ASN A 8 13.19 -24.77 -1.57
CA ASN A 8 13.82 -24.82 -0.25
C ASN A 8 13.79 -26.24 0.37
N TYR A 9 13.32 -27.26 -0.37
CA TYR A 9 13.20 -28.64 0.09
C TYR A 9 12.33 -28.79 1.34
N THR A 10 11.31 -27.93 1.49
CA THR A 10 10.35 -27.95 2.61
C THR A 10 8.93 -28.34 2.18
N HIS A 11 8.74 -28.67 0.91
CA HIS A 11 7.46 -29.19 0.43
C HIS A 11 7.32 -30.67 0.77
N PRO A 12 6.17 -31.16 1.30
CA PRO A 12 6.03 -32.54 1.76
C PRO A 12 6.05 -33.58 0.63
N ASP A 13 5.55 -33.23 -0.56
CA ASP A 13 5.25 -34.20 -1.62
C ASP A 13 6.00 -33.97 -2.93
N VAL A 14 6.64 -32.80 -3.10
CA VAL A 14 7.28 -32.44 -4.37
C VAL A 14 8.74 -32.05 -4.12
N PHE A 15 9.63 -32.74 -4.82
CA PHE A 15 11.07 -32.49 -4.82
C PHE A 15 11.51 -32.07 -6.22
N ILE A 16 12.57 -31.30 -6.28
CA ILE A 16 13.18 -30.85 -7.52
C ILE A 16 14.68 -31.08 -7.45
N GLU A 17 15.26 -31.60 -8.50
CA GLU A 17 16.68 -31.97 -8.58
C GLU A 17 17.45 -31.11 -9.58
N SER A 18 18.78 -31.15 -9.49
CA SER A 18 19.65 -30.47 -10.46
C SER A 18 19.38 -31.02 -11.87
N ASN A 19 19.32 -30.12 -12.87
CA ASN A 19 18.96 -30.37 -14.27
C ASN A 19 17.47 -30.59 -14.54
N ASP A 20 16.60 -30.53 -13.51
CA ASP A 20 15.17 -30.46 -13.77
C ASP A 20 14.81 -29.17 -14.52
N THR A 21 13.62 -29.16 -15.09
CA THR A 21 13.09 -28.01 -15.82
C THR A 21 11.81 -27.52 -15.17
N VAL A 22 11.76 -26.23 -14.85
CA VAL A 22 10.56 -25.53 -14.37
C VAL A 22 10.03 -24.62 -15.46
N ILE A 23 8.78 -24.83 -15.85
CA ILE A 23 8.09 -24.04 -16.87
C ILE A 23 7.11 -23.09 -16.19
N PHE A 24 7.32 -21.79 -16.39
CA PHE A 24 6.40 -20.74 -15.95
C PHE A 24 5.43 -20.40 -17.07
N SER A 25 4.30 -21.11 -17.11
CA SER A 25 3.21 -20.85 -18.05
C SER A 25 2.27 -19.75 -17.55
N SER A 26 2.84 -18.65 -17.08
CA SER A 26 2.10 -17.52 -16.54
C SER A 26 2.83 -16.22 -16.85
N LYS A 27 2.06 -15.16 -17.12
CA LYS A 27 2.62 -13.83 -17.32
C LYS A 27 3.11 -13.23 -16.01
N ILE A 28 4.18 -12.45 -16.09
CA ILE A 28 4.65 -11.64 -14.96
C ILE A 28 3.66 -10.50 -14.75
N ILE A 29 3.01 -10.50 -13.58
CA ILE A 29 2.07 -9.44 -13.20
C ILE A 29 2.86 -8.27 -12.61
N PRO A 30 2.62 -7.02 -13.08
CA PRO A 30 3.25 -5.83 -12.52
C PRO A 30 3.15 -5.77 -10.99
N GLY A 31 4.29 -5.54 -10.33
CA GLY A 31 4.43 -5.53 -8.88
C GLY A 31 4.87 -6.86 -8.24
N ASN A 32 4.90 -7.96 -8.99
CA ASN A 32 5.41 -9.26 -8.52
C ASN A 32 6.81 -9.60 -9.05
N GLU A 33 7.37 -8.77 -9.91
CA GLU A 33 8.63 -9.02 -10.64
C GLU A 33 9.77 -9.40 -9.68
N LYS A 34 9.96 -8.61 -8.61
CA LYS A 34 11.03 -8.86 -7.63
C LYS A 34 10.92 -10.21 -6.94
N LYS A 35 9.69 -10.65 -6.65
CA LYS A 35 9.46 -11.96 -6.02
C LYS A 35 9.72 -13.10 -6.99
N LEU A 36 9.30 -12.92 -8.24
CA LEU A 36 9.47 -13.91 -9.30
C LEU A 36 10.94 -14.04 -9.70
N PHE A 37 11.64 -12.91 -9.90
CA PHE A 37 13.07 -12.95 -10.19
C PHE A 37 13.90 -13.56 -9.06
N LYS A 38 13.52 -13.34 -7.79
CA LYS A 38 14.13 -14.04 -6.66
C LYS A 38 13.95 -15.56 -6.79
N LEU A 39 12.76 -16.01 -7.20
CA LEU A 39 12.44 -17.41 -7.43
C LEU A 39 13.27 -17.98 -8.57
N HIS A 40 13.31 -17.30 -9.74
CA HIS A 40 14.12 -17.70 -10.89
C HIS A 40 15.60 -17.81 -10.53
N ASN A 41 16.14 -16.82 -9.81
CA ASN A 41 17.54 -16.84 -9.36
C ASN A 41 17.86 -18.04 -8.45
N GLN A 42 16.94 -18.43 -7.59
CA GLN A 42 17.13 -19.63 -6.75
C GLN A 42 17.10 -20.92 -7.56
N LEU A 43 16.20 -21.02 -8.54
CA LEU A 43 16.16 -22.17 -9.45
C LEU A 43 17.47 -22.31 -10.23
N VAL A 44 17.91 -21.24 -10.86
CA VAL A 44 19.19 -21.23 -11.62
C VAL A 44 20.39 -21.55 -10.73
N LYS A 45 20.41 -21.02 -9.49
CA LYS A 45 21.46 -21.33 -8.51
C LYS A 45 21.55 -22.82 -8.16
N ASN A 46 20.41 -23.52 -8.24
CA ASN A 46 20.33 -24.97 -8.00
C ASN A 46 20.51 -25.80 -9.28
N ASN A 47 20.99 -25.21 -10.38
CA ASN A 47 21.13 -25.81 -11.69
C ASN A 47 19.80 -26.35 -12.26
N ILE A 48 18.70 -25.65 -12.01
CA ILE A 48 17.39 -25.98 -12.56
C ILE A 48 17.14 -25.10 -13.77
N ASN A 49 16.70 -25.70 -14.87
CA ASN A 49 16.36 -24.98 -16.08
C ASN A 49 15.06 -24.20 -15.90
N VAL A 50 15.04 -22.94 -16.31
CA VAL A 50 13.86 -22.07 -16.22
C VAL A 50 13.38 -21.72 -17.63
N ILE A 51 12.15 -22.08 -17.93
CA ILE A 51 11.45 -21.71 -19.15
C ILE A 51 10.31 -20.75 -18.79
N SER A 52 10.27 -19.60 -19.45
CA SER A 52 9.24 -18.58 -19.28
C SER A 52 8.85 -17.96 -20.62
N GLU A 53 7.89 -17.05 -20.64
CA GLU A 53 7.48 -16.31 -21.84
C GLU A 53 8.63 -15.52 -22.50
N ASP A 54 9.72 -15.23 -21.77
CA ASP A 54 10.87 -14.50 -22.29
C ASP A 54 11.72 -15.36 -23.25
N ASN A 55 11.72 -16.69 -23.11
CA ASN A 55 12.59 -17.58 -23.85
C ASN A 55 11.88 -18.70 -24.59
N ALA A 56 10.56 -18.89 -24.41
CA ALA A 56 9.77 -19.86 -25.13
C ALA A 56 8.28 -19.47 -25.17
N PHE A 57 7.56 -19.97 -26.17
CA PHE A 57 6.12 -19.79 -26.26
C PHE A 57 5.39 -20.75 -25.31
N VAL A 58 5.32 -20.38 -24.05
CA VAL A 58 4.73 -21.20 -22.97
C VAL A 58 3.52 -20.56 -22.31
N HIS A 59 3.15 -19.34 -22.72
CA HIS A 59 2.02 -18.61 -22.18
C HIS A 59 1.19 -17.95 -23.28
N VAL A 60 -0.13 -18.00 -23.14
CA VAL A 60 -1.09 -17.25 -23.96
C VAL A 60 -1.89 -16.36 -23.03
N SER A 61 -2.04 -15.08 -23.41
CA SER A 61 -2.84 -14.14 -22.63
C SER A 61 -4.28 -14.61 -22.49
N GLY A 62 -4.82 -14.50 -21.28
CA GLY A 62 -6.26 -14.71 -21.02
C GLY A 62 -7.14 -13.54 -21.48
N HIS A 63 -6.53 -12.41 -21.84
CA HIS A 63 -7.26 -11.27 -22.42
C HIS A 63 -7.29 -11.38 -23.94
N PRO A 64 -8.45 -11.12 -24.58
CA PRO A 64 -8.57 -11.17 -26.04
C PRO A 64 -7.73 -10.05 -26.68
N ASN A 65 -7.23 -10.33 -27.87
CA ASN A 65 -6.64 -9.31 -28.74
C ASN A 65 -7.72 -8.58 -29.56
N ARG A 66 -7.32 -7.63 -30.40
CA ARG A 66 -8.29 -6.85 -31.20
C ARG A 66 -9.04 -7.72 -32.22
N ASP A 67 -8.40 -8.74 -32.80
CA ASP A 67 -9.04 -9.62 -33.77
C ASP A 67 -10.08 -10.52 -33.10
N ASP A 68 -9.78 -11.09 -31.94
CA ASP A 68 -10.74 -11.85 -31.14
C ASP A 68 -11.98 -10.99 -30.78
N LEU A 69 -11.77 -9.71 -30.41
CA LEU A 69 -12.86 -8.78 -30.14
C LEU A 69 -13.67 -8.47 -31.39
N LYS A 70 -13.02 -8.34 -32.57
CA LYS A 70 -13.68 -8.13 -33.85
C LYS A 70 -14.59 -9.29 -34.19
N ASP A 71 -14.10 -10.52 -34.06
CA ASP A 71 -14.90 -11.71 -34.28
C ASP A 71 -16.08 -11.77 -33.31
N MET A 72 -15.84 -11.51 -32.02
CA MET A 72 -16.91 -11.48 -31.03
C MET A 72 -17.99 -10.46 -31.38
N TYR A 73 -17.60 -9.24 -31.79
CA TYR A 73 -18.56 -8.20 -32.17
C TYR A 73 -19.34 -8.57 -33.45
N SER A 74 -18.68 -9.21 -34.40
CA SER A 74 -19.34 -9.67 -35.62
C SER A 74 -20.38 -10.76 -35.36
N TRP A 75 -20.14 -11.62 -34.36
CA TRP A 75 -21.08 -12.69 -33.97
C TRP A 75 -22.22 -12.17 -33.13
N VAL A 76 -21.91 -11.36 -32.10
CA VAL A 76 -22.91 -10.87 -31.13
C VAL A 76 -23.72 -9.69 -31.66
N LYS A 77 -23.13 -8.85 -32.51
CA LYS A 77 -23.72 -7.61 -33.05
C LYS A 77 -24.36 -6.75 -31.95
N PRO A 78 -23.59 -6.33 -30.95
CA PRO A 78 -24.14 -5.66 -29.79
C PRO A 78 -24.73 -4.28 -30.18
N LYS A 79 -25.86 -3.91 -29.60
CA LYS A 79 -26.40 -2.55 -29.72
C LYS A 79 -25.59 -1.55 -28.88
N SER A 80 -25.00 -2.01 -27.78
CA SER A 80 -24.25 -1.18 -26.87
C SER A 80 -23.02 -1.93 -26.37
N VAL A 81 -21.96 -1.18 -26.09
CA VAL A 81 -20.74 -1.68 -25.45
C VAL A 81 -20.36 -0.76 -24.32
N ILE A 82 -20.10 -1.33 -23.16
CA ILE A 82 -19.61 -0.62 -21.96
C ILE A 82 -18.32 -1.31 -21.55
N PRO A 83 -17.13 -0.74 -21.86
CA PRO A 83 -15.86 -1.29 -21.41
C PRO A 83 -15.73 -1.20 -19.90
N VAL A 84 -15.20 -2.25 -19.28
CA VAL A 84 -14.92 -2.32 -17.85
C VAL A 84 -13.57 -2.95 -17.59
N HIS A 85 -13.07 -2.89 -16.35
CA HIS A 85 -11.86 -3.59 -15.94
C HIS A 85 -10.58 -3.12 -16.66
N GLY A 86 -10.34 -1.82 -16.64
CA GLY A 86 -9.11 -1.25 -17.21
C GLY A 86 -8.86 0.17 -16.72
N GLU A 87 -7.72 0.73 -17.11
CA GLU A 87 -7.46 2.15 -16.92
C GLU A 87 -8.24 2.98 -17.95
N HIS A 88 -8.39 4.27 -17.69
CA HIS A 88 -9.14 5.18 -18.57
C HIS A 88 -8.68 5.11 -20.04
N ARG A 89 -7.38 5.04 -20.29
CA ARG A 89 -6.83 4.87 -21.65
C ARG A 89 -7.34 3.60 -22.35
N HIS A 90 -7.47 2.49 -21.61
CA HIS A 90 -8.01 1.23 -22.17
C HIS A 90 -9.50 1.36 -22.49
N MET A 91 -10.26 2.06 -21.64
CA MET A 91 -11.67 2.33 -21.88
C MET A 91 -11.88 3.16 -23.15
N VAL A 92 -11.08 4.23 -23.31
CA VAL A 92 -11.16 5.11 -24.50
C VAL A 92 -10.81 4.33 -25.76
N GLU A 93 -9.74 3.52 -25.77
CA GLU A 93 -9.37 2.68 -26.91
C GLU A 93 -10.47 1.67 -27.27
N HIS A 94 -11.08 1.04 -26.28
CA HIS A 94 -12.16 0.09 -26.51
C HIS A 94 -13.42 0.78 -27.07
N ILE A 95 -13.75 1.98 -26.60
CA ILE A 95 -14.83 2.78 -27.16
C ILE A 95 -14.55 3.15 -28.62
N ASN A 96 -13.32 3.56 -28.95
CA ASN A 96 -12.93 3.88 -30.32
C ASN A 96 -13.05 2.64 -31.22
N PHE A 97 -12.55 1.51 -30.74
CA PHE A 97 -12.68 0.23 -31.46
C PHE A 97 -14.16 -0.17 -31.67
N ALA A 98 -15.03 0.02 -30.66
CA ALA A 98 -16.45 -0.27 -30.80
C ALA A 98 -17.12 0.63 -31.85
N LYS A 99 -16.69 1.90 -31.98
CA LYS A 99 -17.13 2.81 -33.06
C LYS A 99 -16.64 2.34 -34.43
N GLU A 100 -15.37 1.92 -34.56
CA GLU A 100 -14.82 1.33 -35.78
C GLU A 100 -15.64 0.10 -36.21
N MET A 101 -16.08 -0.71 -35.24
CA MET A 101 -16.94 -1.88 -35.46
C MET A 101 -18.43 -1.53 -35.64
N GLN A 102 -18.76 -0.24 -35.77
CA GLN A 102 -20.10 0.28 -36.01
C GLN A 102 -21.13 -0.10 -34.93
N VAL A 103 -20.69 -0.27 -33.68
CA VAL A 103 -21.60 -0.43 -32.53
C VAL A 103 -22.39 0.86 -32.34
N PRO A 104 -23.76 0.80 -32.33
CA PRO A 104 -24.59 2.01 -32.29
C PRO A 104 -24.36 2.90 -31.06
N TYR A 105 -24.20 2.29 -29.88
CA TYR A 105 -24.12 3.01 -28.61
C TYR A 105 -22.96 2.52 -27.74
N PRO A 106 -21.69 2.87 -28.06
CA PRO A 106 -20.57 2.64 -27.16
C PRO A 106 -20.60 3.71 -26.05
N VAL A 107 -20.59 3.31 -24.78
CA VAL A 107 -20.70 4.19 -23.61
C VAL A 107 -19.45 4.09 -22.76
N GLY A 108 -18.74 5.20 -22.61
CA GLY A 108 -17.62 5.33 -21.65
C GLY A 108 -18.18 5.63 -20.26
N VAL A 109 -17.70 4.87 -19.27
CA VAL A 109 -18.14 4.99 -17.88
C VAL A 109 -16.95 5.08 -16.94
N GLU A 110 -17.17 5.68 -15.78
CA GLU A 110 -16.25 5.71 -14.66
C GLU A 110 -16.79 4.92 -13.47
N ASN A 111 -15.95 4.62 -12.50
CA ASN A 111 -16.41 4.02 -11.26
C ASN A 111 -17.49 4.89 -10.61
N GLY A 112 -18.58 4.26 -10.21
CA GLY A 112 -19.72 4.92 -9.59
C GLY A 112 -20.83 5.35 -10.56
N ASP A 113 -20.54 5.43 -11.86
CA ASP A 113 -21.60 5.78 -12.81
C ASP A 113 -22.70 4.71 -12.83
N ILE A 114 -23.94 5.15 -12.70
CA ILE A 114 -25.14 4.31 -12.80
C ILE A 114 -25.69 4.46 -14.22
N VAL A 115 -25.61 3.38 -14.98
CA VAL A 115 -26.05 3.36 -16.38
C VAL A 115 -27.40 2.68 -16.49
N ARG A 116 -28.38 3.41 -17.00
CA ARG A 116 -29.67 2.84 -17.38
C ARG A 116 -29.57 2.19 -18.76
N LEU A 117 -29.73 0.87 -18.81
CA LEU A 117 -29.72 0.09 -20.06
C LEU A 117 -31.11 -0.06 -20.67
N TYR A 118 -32.14 -0.05 -19.82
CA TYR A 118 -33.56 -0.25 -20.21
C TYR A 118 -34.50 0.43 -19.19
N PRO A 119 -35.69 0.93 -19.55
CA PRO A 119 -36.22 1.00 -20.91
C PRO A 119 -35.59 2.13 -21.73
N GLY A 120 -35.51 1.94 -23.03
CA GLY A 120 -35.00 2.92 -24.00
C GLY A 120 -34.06 2.27 -25.02
N ASP A 121 -33.81 2.99 -26.12
CA ASP A 121 -32.96 2.51 -27.18
C ASP A 121 -31.48 2.79 -26.95
N LYS A 122 -31.17 3.79 -26.10
CA LYS A 122 -29.83 4.28 -25.83
C LYS A 122 -29.49 4.20 -24.35
N PRO A 123 -28.35 3.55 -23.98
CA PRO A 123 -27.85 3.61 -22.61
C PRO A 123 -27.47 5.04 -22.21
N GLU A 124 -27.79 5.43 -20.99
CA GLU A 124 -27.51 6.75 -20.45
C GLU A 124 -26.99 6.66 -19.02
N ILE A 125 -26.00 7.48 -18.69
CA ILE A 125 -25.57 7.68 -17.31
C ILE A 125 -26.65 8.51 -16.61
N VAL A 126 -27.35 7.94 -15.64
CA VAL A 126 -28.50 8.56 -14.98
C VAL A 126 -28.23 9.05 -13.59
N ASP A 127 -27.18 8.51 -12.93
CA ASP A 127 -26.82 8.89 -11.56
C ASP A 127 -25.37 8.48 -11.27
N LYS A 128 -24.87 8.81 -10.08
CA LYS A 128 -23.53 8.46 -9.63
C LYS A 128 -23.54 7.98 -8.18
N ALA A 129 -23.09 6.77 -7.96
CA ALA A 129 -22.91 6.22 -6.63
C ALA A 129 -21.58 6.72 -6.00
N PRO A 130 -21.51 6.86 -4.66
CA PRO A 130 -20.26 7.16 -3.99
C PRO A 130 -19.20 6.11 -4.29
N VAL A 131 -17.98 6.55 -4.60
CA VAL A 131 -16.83 5.68 -4.85
C VAL A 131 -15.70 6.02 -3.89
N GLY A 132 -14.84 5.05 -3.64
CA GLY A 132 -13.69 5.21 -2.76
C GLY A 132 -13.09 3.87 -2.36
N ARG A 133 -12.00 3.92 -1.61
CA ARG A 133 -11.36 2.74 -1.05
C ARG A 133 -11.82 2.54 0.38
N MET A 134 -12.27 1.33 0.66
CA MET A 134 -12.58 0.89 2.01
C MET A 134 -11.56 -0.19 2.40
N TYR A 135 -10.99 -0.05 3.58
CA TYR A 135 -10.09 -1.05 4.16
C TYR A 135 -10.86 -1.87 5.18
N VAL A 136 -10.70 -3.18 5.13
CA VAL A 136 -11.18 -4.07 6.20
C VAL A 136 -10.10 -4.13 7.27
N ASP A 137 -10.42 -3.61 8.45
CA ASP A 137 -9.54 -3.54 9.60
C ASP A 137 -10.10 -4.40 10.74
N GLY A 138 -9.64 -5.63 10.84
CA GLY A 138 -10.27 -6.64 11.68
C GLY A 138 -11.66 -6.98 11.14
N ILE A 139 -12.70 -6.60 11.88
CA ILE A 139 -14.12 -6.79 11.51
C ILE A 139 -14.80 -5.49 11.08
N ILE A 140 -14.06 -4.38 11.03
CA ILE A 140 -14.60 -3.05 10.74
C ILE A 140 -14.12 -2.59 9.37
N SER A 141 -15.04 -2.04 8.57
CA SER A 141 -14.70 -1.35 7.32
C SER A 141 -14.50 0.14 7.58
N VAL A 142 -13.34 0.65 7.17
CA VAL A 142 -12.96 2.07 7.33
C VAL A 142 -12.55 2.66 6.00
N GLY A 143 -12.89 3.93 5.78
CA GLY A 143 -12.44 4.66 4.58
C GLY A 143 -10.92 4.92 4.58
N GLU A 144 -10.35 5.16 3.41
CA GLU A 144 -8.91 5.45 3.24
C GLU A 144 -8.45 6.65 4.07
N GLU A 145 -9.35 7.63 4.28
CA GLU A 145 -9.08 8.85 5.06
C GLU A 145 -9.22 8.65 6.57
N SER A 146 -9.55 7.44 7.03
CA SER A 146 -9.70 7.14 8.46
C SER A 146 -8.44 7.50 9.24
N PRO A 147 -8.57 8.15 10.42
CA PRO A 147 -7.44 8.45 11.30
C PRO A 147 -6.61 7.20 11.61
N SER A 148 -7.24 6.05 11.85
CA SER A 148 -6.56 4.80 12.16
C SER A 148 -5.60 4.34 11.05
N ILE A 149 -5.97 4.54 9.78
CA ILE A 149 -5.11 4.21 8.64
C ILE A 149 -3.96 5.21 8.53
N LYS A 150 -4.23 6.50 8.71
CA LYS A 150 -3.19 7.55 8.70
C LYS A 150 -2.18 7.35 9.83
N ASP A 151 -2.66 7.06 11.03
CA ASP A 151 -1.81 6.82 12.19
C ASP A 151 -0.89 5.62 12.00
N ARG A 152 -1.42 4.50 11.49
CA ARG A 152 -0.60 3.31 11.19
C ARG A 152 0.46 3.58 10.14
N LYS A 153 0.14 4.31 9.07
CA LYS A 153 1.14 4.73 8.08
C LYS A 153 2.25 5.57 8.73
N ASN A 154 1.88 6.52 9.59
CA ASN A 154 2.82 7.37 10.31
C ASN A 154 3.69 6.58 11.28
N LEU A 155 3.08 5.73 12.11
CA LEU A 155 3.79 4.85 13.05
C LEU A 155 4.77 3.91 12.34
N SER A 156 4.33 3.30 11.23
CA SER A 156 5.16 2.39 10.43
C SER A 156 6.41 3.07 9.86
N PHE A 157 6.29 4.33 9.44
CA PHE A 157 7.39 5.07 8.81
C PHE A 157 8.29 5.79 9.81
N ASN A 158 7.69 6.45 10.81
CA ASN A 158 8.40 7.36 11.73
C ASN A 158 8.74 6.72 13.08
N GLY A 159 8.07 5.65 13.45
CA GLY A 159 8.15 5.07 14.79
C GLY A 159 7.30 5.84 15.80
N PHE A 160 7.43 5.43 17.04
CA PHE A 160 6.66 5.92 18.17
C PHE A 160 7.61 6.33 19.30
N LEU A 161 7.31 7.46 19.94
CA LEU A 161 8.02 7.97 21.12
C LEU A 161 6.99 8.37 22.17
N GLU A 162 7.07 7.77 23.34
CA GLU A 162 6.28 8.11 24.51
C GLU A 162 7.18 8.71 25.59
N ILE A 163 6.73 9.81 26.19
CA ILE A 163 7.43 10.49 27.25
C ILE A 163 6.45 10.72 28.39
N THR A 164 6.67 10.06 29.51
CA THR A 164 5.87 10.25 30.73
C THR A 164 6.61 11.13 31.71
N ILE A 165 5.99 12.25 32.10
CA ILE A 165 6.55 13.22 33.03
C ILE A 165 5.59 13.36 34.22
N ILE A 166 6.11 13.24 35.42
CA ILE A 166 5.34 13.45 36.65
C ILE A 166 5.75 14.78 37.21
N VAL A 167 4.79 15.68 37.39
CA VAL A 167 4.99 17.02 37.93
C VAL A 167 4.13 17.23 39.17
N ASP A 168 4.61 18.05 40.12
CA ASP A 168 3.83 18.49 41.28
C ASP A 168 2.88 19.66 40.93
N ASN A 169 2.11 20.11 41.90
CA ASN A 169 1.18 21.24 41.73
C ASN A 169 1.88 22.58 41.43
N LYS A 170 3.20 22.63 41.56
CA LYS A 170 4.02 23.80 41.23
C LYS A 170 4.66 23.69 39.84
N GLY A 171 4.42 22.58 39.15
CA GLY A 171 5.00 22.33 37.85
C GLY A 171 6.43 21.79 37.86
N SER A 172 6.93 21.37 39.03
CA SER A 172 8.28 20.79 39.15
C SER A 172 8.28 19.30 38.85
N ILE A 173 9.29 18.81 38.12
CA ILE A 173 9.44 17.39 37.86
C ILE A 173 9.78 16.65 39.16
N VAL A 174 8.93 15.70 39.56
CA VAL A 174 9.07 14.91 40.80
C VAL A 174 9.90 13.66 40.63
N LYS A 175 9.93 13.13 39.40
CA LYS A 175 10.70 11.94 39.03
C LYS A 175 11.35 12.11 37.66
N LYS A 176 12.42 11.34 37.43
CA LYS A 176 13.07 11.27 36.13
C LYS A 176 12.04 10.91 35.05
N PRO A 177 12.02 11.58 33.90
CA PRO A 177 11.11 11.24 32.79
C PRO A 177 11.31 9.78 32.36
N ILE A 178 10.20 9.09 32.09
CA ILE A 178 10.23 7.75 31.52
C ILE A 178 10.07 7.90 30.01
N ILE A 179 11.06 7.39 29.25
CA ILE A 179 11.08 7.47 27.79
C ILE A 179 10.97 6.06 27.23
N SER A 180 9.96 5.85 26.39
CA SER A 180 9.71 4.60 25.68
C SER A 180 9.65 4.87 24.17
N TYR A 181 10.27 4.05 23.34
CA TYR A 181 10.27 4.23 21.90
C TYR A 181 10.26 2.89 21.17
N LYS A 182 9.65 2.89 19.97
CA LYS A 182 9.66 1.72 19.05
C LYS A 182 9.77 2.19 17.60
N GLY A 183 10.50 1.44 16.79
CA GLY A 183 10.63 1.70 15.35
C GLY A 183 11.46 2.94 14.99
N ILE A 184 12.17 3.55 15.97
CA ILE A 184 13.11 4.64 15.72
C ILE A 184 14.50 4.02 15.58
N PRO A 185 15.24 4.25 14.46
CA PRO A 185 16.59 3.73 14.29
C PRO A 185 17.55 4.46 15.22
N ILE A 186 18.15 3.73 16.16
CA ILE A 186 19.16 4.23 17.10
C ILE A 186 20.40 3.35 16.95
N ASN A 187 21.55 3.95 16.62
CA ASN A 187 22.82 3.25 16.56
C ASN A 187 23.40 3.06 17.96
N ASN A 188 24.22 2.02 18.16
CA ASN A 188 24.89 1.75 19.44
C ASN A 188 25.78 2.92 19.91
N GLU A 189 26.23 3.79 19.02
CA GLU A 189 26.92 5.04 19.33
C GLU A 189 25.99 6.14 19.86
N SER A 190 24.67 5.96 19.74
CA SER A 190 23.64 6.91 20.17
C SER A 190 23.19 6.69 21.63
N ASN A 191 24.04 6.11 22.49
CA ASN A 191 23.74 5.97 23.93
C ASN A 191 23.39 7.30 24.60
N ASN A 192 23.73 8.44 23.98
CA ASN A 192 23.38 9.77 24.45
C ASN A 192 21.97 10.23 24.03
N PHE A 193 21.26 9.48 23.14
CA PHE A 193 19.96 9.91 22.63
C PHE A 193 18.93 10.10 23.75
N VAL A 194 18.83 9.14 24.66
CA VAL A 194 17.88 9.21 25.80
C VAL A 194 18.32 10.32 26.76
N PHE A 195 19.60 10.45 27.02
CA PHE A 195 20.13 11.54 27.88
C PHE A 195 19.85 12.92 27.29
N ASP A 196 20.08 13.11 25.99
CA ASP A 196 19.78 14.38 25.32
C ASP A 196 18.28 14.73 25.38
N LEU A 197 17.41 13.74 25.27
CA LEU A 197 15.96 13.93 25.45
C LEU A 197 15.62 14.29 26.90
N GLU A 198 16.19 13.57 27.88
CA GLU A 198 15.97 13.84 29.30
C GLU A 198 16.41 15.27 29.66
N ASP A 199 17.62 15.67 29.27
CA ASP A 199 18.13 17.00 29.52
C ASP A 199 17.27 18.09 28.88
N LYS A 200 16.82 17.84 27.63
CA LYS A 200 15.92 18.76 26.92
C LYS A 200 14.59 18.90 27.63
N ILE A 201 13.98 17.79 28.05
CA ILE A 201 12.71 17.78 28.78
C ILE A 201 12.85 18.55 30.10
N GLN A 202 13.90 18.28 30.88
CA GLN A 202 14.16 18.96 32.15
C GLN A 202 14.34 20.47 31.96
N SER A 203 15.09 20.87 30.90
CA SER A 203 15.29 22.29 30.62
C SER A 203 13.99 23.01 30.29
N ILE A 204 13.11 22.37 29.52
CA ILE A 204 11.80 22.92 29.16
C ILE A 204 10.91 23.03 30.41
N CYS A 205 10.79 21.96 31.18
CA CYS A 205 9.93 21.97 32.38
C CYS A 205 10.35 23.03 33.42
N LYS A 206 11.64 23.34 33.53
CA LYS A 206 12.11 24.43 34.42
C LYS A 206 11.62 25.80 34.00
N THR A 207 11.24 26.01 32.73
CA THR A 207 10.76 27.30 32.21
C THR A 207 9.25 27.50 32.38
N PHE A 208 8.52 26.45 32.74
CA PHE A 208 7.07 26.46 32.89
C PHE A 208 6.67 26.42 34.38
N SER A 209 5.55 27.08 34.71
CA SER A 209 4.89 27.01 36.00
C SER A 209 3.43 26.63 35.74
N LEU A 210 3.03 25.44 36.15
CA LEU A 210 1.68 24.90 35.88
C LEU A 210 0.65 25.47 36.86
N LYS A 211 0.21 26.71 36.62
CA LYS A 211 -0.82 27.36 37.45
C LYS A 211 -2.23 27.23 36.86
N ASN A 212 -2.36 26.89 35.61
CA ASN A 212 -3.65 26.71 34.90
C ASN A 212 -3.56 25.76 33.71
N SER A 213 -4.71 25.32 33.21
CA SER A 213 -4.81 24.35 32.08
C SER A 213 -4.17 24.86 30.79
N ASN A 214 -4.16 26.14 30.51
CA ASN A 214 -3.52 26.69 29.30
C ASN A 214 -2.00 26.52 29.34
N GLN A 215 -1.38 26.61 30.51
CA GLN A 215 0.06 26.43 30.71
C GLN A 215 0.43 24.95 30.54
N GLU A 216 -0.43 24.02 30.96
CA GLU A 216 -0.27 22.59 30.75
C GLU A 216 -0.30 22.26 29.26
N THR A 217 -1.29 22.75 28.54
CA THR A 217 -1.39 22.55 27.07
C THR A 217 -0.16 23.11 26.36
N ASN A 218 0.29 24.30 26.72
CA ASN A 218 1.48 24.90 26.12
C ASN A 218 2.76 24.12 26.46
N LEU A 219 2.90 23.56 27.64
CA LEU A 219 4.00 22.68 28.00
C LEU A 219 4.02 21.43 27.16
N ILE A 220 2.86 20.77 26.99
CA ILE A 220 2.72 19.56 26.18
C ILE A 220 3.14 19.84 24.72
N GLU A 221 2.63 20.91 24.11
CA GLU A 221 2.97 21.25 22.73
C GLU A 221 4.44 21.64 22.55
N THR A 222 5.01 22.34 23.53
CA THR A 222 6.44 22.70 23.55
C THR A 222 7.31 21.46 23.66
N LEU A 223 6.95 20.51 24.53
CA LEU A 223 7.64 19.22 24.67
C LEU A 223 7.55 18.40 23.40
N LYS A 224 6.35 18.22 22.84
CA LYS A 224 6.15 17.50 21.56
C LYS A 224 7.03 18.07 20.45
N THR A 225 7.01 19.38 20.28
CA THR A 225 7.77 20.07 19.22
C THR A 225 9.28 19.87 19.38
N ASN A 226 9.79 20.11 20.61
CA ASN A 226 11.22 20.02 20.88
C ASN A 226 11.73 18.59 20.85
N CYS A 227 11.00 17.62 21.41
CA CYS A 227 11.40 16.22 21.38
C CYS A 227 11.38 15.67 19.96
N ARG A 228 10.35 15.99 19.15
CA ARG A 228 10.32 15.64 17.73
C ARG A 228 11.48 16.25 16.94
N LYS A 229 11.86 17.49 17.25
CA LYS A 229 13.02 18.14 16.65
C LYS A 229 14.31 17.41 16.98
N THR A 230 14.54 17.10 18.26
CA THR A 230 15.73 16.35 18.71
C THR A 230 15.82 14.97 18.06
N VAL A 231 14.71 14.23 18.00
CA VAL A 231 14.70 12.93 17.31
C VAL A 231 15.00 13.08 15.82
N LYS A 232 14.39 14.07 15.17
CA LYS A 232 14.61 14.32 13.74
C LYS A 232 16.07 14.65 13.41
N GLU A 233 16.70 15.47 14.22
CA GLU A 233 18.11 15.86 14.03
C GLU A 233 19.05 14.66 14.14
N LYS A 234 18.75 13.70 15.03
CA LYS A 234 19.59 12.53 15.28
C LYS A 234 19.27 11.32 14.37
N THR A 235 18.03 11.17 13.93
CA THR A 235 17.56 9.94 13.26
C THR A 235 16.91 10.19 11.91
N GLY A 236 16.64 11.43 11.54
CA GLY A 236 15.86 11.80 10.35
C GLY A 236 14.35 11.48 10.45
N LYS A 237 13.89 10.86 11.56
CA LYS A 237 12.50 10.46 11.78
C LYS A 237 11.72 11.51 12.59
N ARG A 238 10.41 11.58 12.36
CA ARG A 238 9.47 12.40 13.12
C ARG A 238 8.48 11.49 13.85
N PRO A 239 8.80 10.95 15.03
CA PRO A 239 7.94 9.98 15.72
C PRO A 239 6.57 10.56 16.04
N TYR A 240 5.61 9.66 16.10
CA TYR A 240 4.26 9.92 16.57
C TYR A 240 4.24 10.09 18.09
#